data_4e94a6990797f7404f75faea2b78399b
#
_entry.id   4e94a6990797f7404f75faea2b78399b
#
_cell.length_a   1.000
_cell.length_b   1.000
_cell.length_c   1.000
_cell.angle_alpha   90.00
_cell.angle_beta   90.00
_cell.angle_gamma   90.00
#
_symmetry.space_group_name_H-M   'P 1'
#
loop_
_entity.id
_entity.type
_entity.pdbx_description
1 polymer ?
#
loop_
_entity_poly.entity_id
_entity_poly.type
_entity_poly.pdbx_seq_one_letter_code
_entity_poly.pdbx_strand_id
1 'polypeptide(L)'
;MERNKKRLIIFMPSMDGGGVEKNLIIVSNFLSKYIKQLTLITFDDSFNKKFSKKINIINYKQKTNKNFSKYFKYLVCLFILTKEIIQNRKTSVFSFQANIYCLILSQIFQFKVIIRSNSAPQGWTKNFLKKMIFKTFFKFAETIIVNSKDFKKELDREYNIKSVVI
;
A
#
# COMPACT_ATOMS: atom_id res chain seq x y z
N MET A 1 -31.27 6.57 -4.63
CA MET A 1 -30.26 5.93 -3.76
C MET A 1 -28.90 6.02 -4.43
N GLU A 2 -28.07 7.00 -4.09
CA GLU A 2 -26.68 7.06 -4.56
C GLU A 2 -25.92 5.89 -3.94
N ARG A 3 -25.59 4.88 -4.75
CA ARG A 3 -24.66 3.83 -4.34
C ARG A 3 -23.35 4.50 -3.93
N ASN A 4 -23.07 4.48 -2.64
CA ASN A 4 -21.84 4.97 -2.02
C ASN A 4 -20.64 4.48 -2.85
N LYS A 5 -20.12 5.35 -3.73
CA LYS A 5 -19.01 5.00 -4.64
C LYS A 5 -17.77 4.81 -3.77
N LYS A 6 -17.47 3.56 -3.42
CA LYS A 6 -16.24 3.19 -2.69
C LYS A 6 -15.03 3.60 -3.53
N ARG A 7 -14.21 4.48 -2.99
CA ARG A 7 -12.93 4.89 -3.56
C ARG A 7 -11.82 4.03 -2.96
N LEU A 8 -10.94 3.51 -3.82
CA LEU A 8 -9.77 2.76 -3.40
C LEU A 8 -8.50 3.44 -3.92
N ILE A 9 -7.56 3.71 -3.03
CA ILE A 9 -6.22 4.14 -3.38
C ILE A 9 -5.28 2.95 -3.20
N ILE A 10 -4.56 2.58 -4.26
CA ILE A 10 -3.43 1.67 -4.18
C ILE A 10 -2.18 2.51 -3.95
N PHE A 11 -1.36 2.13 -2.96
CA PHE A 11 -0.21 2.89 -2.53
C PHE A 11 1.08 2.07 -2.68
N MET A 12 1.95 2.51 -3.59
CA MET A 12 3.28 1.94 -3.83
C MET A 12 4.26 3.01 -4.25
N PRO A 13 4.94 3.66 -3.30
CA PRO A 13 5.81 4.82 -3.57
C PRO A 13 7.01 4.56 -4.47
N SER A 14 7.62 3.36 -4.43
CA SER A 14 8.81 3.06 -5.22
C SER A 14 8.61 1.80 -6.06
N MET A 15 8.98 1.86 -7.33
CA MET A 15 8.84 0.78 -8.30
C MET A 15 10.20 0.47 -8.93
N ASP A 16 10.82 -0.60 -8.45
CA ASP A 16 12.19 -1.01 -8.84
C ASP A 16 12.19 -2.19 -9.85
N GLY A 17 11.00 -2.67 -10.26
CA GLY A 17 10.84 -3.70 -11.31
C GLY A 17 10.87 -5.15 -10.82
N GLY A 18 10.62 -5.41 -9.55
CA GLY A 18 10.62 -6.75 -8.94
C GLY A 18 9.29 -7.50 -9.00
N GLY A 19 9.19 -8.58 -8.22
CA GLY A 19 7.99 -9.42 -8.14
C GLY A 19 6.79 -8.72 -7.49
N VAL A 20 7.03 -7.77 -6.59
CA VAL A 20 5.97 -6.98 -5.95
C VAL A 20 5.26 -6.09 -6.96
N GLU A 21 6.01 -5.46 -7.87
CA GLU A 21 5.50 -4.61 -8.94
C GLU A 21 4.69 -5.39 -9.97
N LYS A 22 5.15 -6.59 -10.34
CA LYS A 22 4.37 -7.49 -11.20
C LYS A 22 3.00 -7.78 -10.59
N ASN A 23 2.98 -8.13 -9.31
CA ASN A 23 1.74 -8.37 -8.58
C ASN A 23 0.87 -7.12 -8.46
N LEU A 24 1.47 -5.94 -8.21
CA LEU A 24 0.77 -4.67 -8.19
C LEU A 24 0.02 -4.43 -9.51
N ILE A 25 0.70 -4.61 -10.65
CA ILE A 25 0.11 -4.41 -11.98
C ILE A 25 -1.07 -5.37 -12.20
N ILE A 26 -0.90 -6.66 -11.89
CA ILE A 26 -1.96 -7.67 -12.05
C ILE A 26 -3.17 -7.32 -11.18
N VAL A 27 -2.95 -7.06 -9.89
CA VAL A 27 -4.02 -6.74 -8.93
C VAL A 27 -4.72 -5.43 -9.29
N SER A 28 -3.97 -4.38 -9.64
CA SER A 28 -4.54 -3.08 -10.00
C SER A 28 -5.39 -3.18 -11.27
N ASN A 29 -4.91 -3.87 -12.30
CA ASN A 29 -5.65 -4.07 -13.54
C ASN A 29 -6.90 -4.92 -13.33
N PHE A 30 -6.84 -5.94 -12.46
CA PHE A 30 -8.00 -6.73 -12.07
C PHE A 30 -9.04 -5.87 -11.34
N LEU A 31 -8.62 -5.14 -10.30
CA LEU A 31 -9.51 -4.29 -9.50
C LEU A 31 -10.15 -3.17 -10.34
N SER A 32 -9.46 -2.67 -11.36
CA SER A 32 -10.01 -1.63 -12.26
C SER A 32 -11.24 -2.07 -13.05
N LYS A 33 -11.54 -3.37 -13.09
CA LYS A 33 -12.77 -3.91 -13.71
C LYS A 33 -13.98 -3.76 -12.80
N TYR A 34 -13.77 -3.70 -11.48
CA TYR A 34 -14.84 -3.74 -10.47
C TYR A 34 -14.97 -2.42 -9.69
N ILE A 35 -13.87 -1.66 -9.54
CA ILE A 35 -13.82 -0.43 -8.74
C ILE A 35 -13.77 0.78 -9.67
N LYS A 36 -14.84 1.58 -9.69
CA LYS A 36 -14.95 2.75 -10.59
C LYS A 36 -13.99 3.88 -10.22
N GLN A 37 -13.69 4.06 -8.93
CA GLN A 37 -12.77 5.11 -8.45
C GLN A 37 -11.51 4.46 -7.88
N LEU A 38 -10.66 3.97 -8.78
CA LEU A 38 -9.37 3.37 -8.44
C LEU A 38 -8.25 4.35 -8.77
N THR A 39 -7.46 4.70 -7.75
CA THR A 39 -6.30 5.58 -7.87
C THR A 39 -5.04 4.81 -7.49
N LEU A 40 -3.96 4.96 -8.25
CA LEU A 40 -2.62 4.50 -7.89
C LEU A 40 -1.76 5.71 -7.54
N ILE A 41 -1.17 5.69 -6.34
CA ILE A 41 -0.16 6.68 -5.94
C ILE A 41 1.21 6.02 -5.98
N THR A 42 2.09 6.55 -6.81
CA THR A 42 3.48 6.11 -6.95
C THR A 42 4.36 7.31 -7.28
N PHE A 43 5.66 7.22 -6.96
CA PHE A 43 6.60 8.26 -7.34
C PHE A 43 7.06 8.12 -8.80
N ASP A 44 7.27 6.86 -9.23
CA ASP A 44 7.86 6.52 -10.51
C ASP A 44 6.80 6.43 -11.62
N ASP A 45 7.10 6.91 -12.81
CA ASP A 45 6.23 6.91 -13.99
C ASP A 45 6.57 5.84 -15.04
N SER A 46 7.72 5.19 -14.89
CA SER A 46 8.28 4.20 -15.84
C SER A 46 7.33 3.03 -16.16
N PHE A 47 6.43 2.70 -15.24
CA PHE A 47 5.48 1.59 -15.39
C PHE A 47 4.07 2.02 -15.78
N ASN A 48 3.78 3.30 -15.97
CA ASN A 48 2.43 3.82 -16.22
C ASN A 48 1.73 3.12 -17.38
N LYS A 49 2.45 2.80 -18.46
CA LYS A 49 1.91 2.13 -19.65
C LYS A 49 1.41 0.70 -19.38
N LYS A 50 1.81 0.05 -18.27
CA LYS A 50 1.39 -1.31 -17.90
C LYS A 50 0.06 -1.35 -17.16
N PHE A 51 -0.44 -0.20 -16.73
CA PHE A 51 -1.71 -0.08 -16.03
C PHE A 51 -2.87 0.22 -16.98
N SER A 52 -4.06 -0.29 -16.60
CA SER A 52 -5.30 0.02 -17.31
C SER A 52 -5.58 1.52 -17.34
N LYS A 53 -6.06 2.04 -18.46
CA LYS A 53 -6.49 3.45 -18.62
C LYS A 53 -7.61 3.86 -17.65
N LYS A 54 -8.30 2.90 -17.01
CA LYS A 54 -9.33 3.13 -15.99
C LYS A 54 -8.76 3.50 -14.62
N ILE A 55 -7.46 3.34 -14.41
CA ILE A 55 -6.78 3.66 -13.15
C ILE A 55 -6.29 5.10 -13.23
N ASN A 56 -6.71 5.92 -12.27
CA ASN A 56 -6.16 7.26 -12.10
C ASN A 56 -4.78 7.15 -11.45
N ILE A 57 -3.70 7.46 -12.19
CA ILE A 57 -2.34 7.38 -11.68
C ILE A 57 -1.89 8.78 -11.26
N ILE A 58 -1.53 8.90 -9.98
CA ILE A 58 -0.92 10.11 -9.42
C ILE A 58 0.53 9.80 -9.13
N ASN A 59 1.42 10.44 -9.88
CA ASN A 59 2.86 10.32 -9.69
C ASN A 59 3.53 11.69 -9.61
N TYR A 60 4.75 11.70 -9.07
CA TYR A 60 5.56 12.89 -9.03
C TYR A 60 6.17 13.12 -10.43
N LYS A 61 5.73 14.18 -11.11
CA LYS A 61 6.28 14.56 -12.43
C LYS A 61 7.73 15.01 -12.27
N GLN A 62 8.67 14.13 -12.59
CA GLN A 62 10.08 14.48 -12.61
C GLN A 62 10.42 15.33 -13.84
N LYS A 63 11.00 16.50 -13.58
CA LYS A 63 11.64 17.33 -14.64
C LYS A 63 13.12 16.96 -14.86
N THR A 64 13.69 16.07 -14.03
CA THR A 64 15.12 15.75 -14.06
C THR A 64 15.35 14.26 -13.79
N ASN A 65 16.33 13.65 -14.48
CA ASN A 65 16.80 12.25 -14.29
C ASN A 65 17.54 12.02 -12.96
N LYS A 66 17.14 12.64 -11.85
CA LYS A 66 17.77 12.46 -10.54
C LYS A 66 17.26 11.20 -9.87
N ASN A 67 18.14 10.31 -9.46
CA ASN A 67 17.82 9.18 -8.61
C ASN A 67 17.54 9.67 -7.17
N PHE A 68 16.28 9.71 -6.79
CA PHE A 68 15.88 10.05 -5.43
C PHE A 68 15.99 8.86 -4.50
N SER A 69 16.36 9.12 -3.23
CA SER A 69 16.37 8.07 -2.20
C SER A 69 14.96 7.50 -1.99
N LYS A 70 14.89 6.24 -1.60
CA LYS A 70 13.62 5.55 -1.28
C LYS A 70 12.79 6.29 -0.23
N TYR A 71 13.44 6.85 0.78
CA TYR A 71 12.78 7.63 1.84
C TYR A 71 12.16 8.92 1.31
N PHE A 72 12.84 9.61 0.40
CA PHE A 72 12.28 10.79 -0.25
C PHE A 72 11.03 10.45 -1.07
N LYS A 73 11.07 9.38 -1.86
CA LYS A 73 9.89 8.87 -2.59
C LYS A 73 8.73 8.58 -1.65
N TYR A 74 9.01 7.98 -0.47
CA TYR A 74 8.00 7.71 0.55
C TYR A 74 7.37 8.99 1.09
N LEU A 75 8.18 9.98 1.48
CA LEU A 75 7.68 11.26 2.02
C LEU A 75 6.78 11.99 1.03
N VAL A 76 7.20 12.10 -0.23
CA VAL A 76 6.41 12.75 -1.28
C VAL A 76 5.07 12.02 -1.49
N CYS A 77 5.10 10.69 -1.63
CA CYS A 77 3.87 9.92 -1.84
C CYS A 77 2.95 9.93 -0.62
N LEU A 78 3.48 9.95 0.61
CA LEU A 78 2.68 10.08 1.83
C LEU A 78 2.02 11.45 1.91
N PHE A 79 2.69 12.52 1.48
CA PHE A 79 2.09 13.85 1.38
C PHE A 79 0.93 13.86 0.38
N ILE A 80 1.12 13.27 -0.80
CA ILE A 80 0.07 13.12 -1.82
C ILE A 80 -1.10 12.31 -1.25
N LEU A 81 -0.82 11.18 -0.58
CA LEU A 81 -1.84 10.34 0.04
C LEU A 81 -2.66 11.13 1.07
N THR A 82 -1.98 11.88 1.95
CA THR A 82 -2.65 12.70 2.96
C THR A 82 -3.60 13.71 2.33
N LYS A 83 -3.16 14.41 1.28
CA LYS A 83 -4.00 15.35 0.53
C LYS A 83 -5.25 14.67 -0.05
N GLU A 84 -5.08 13.50 -0.67
CA GLU A 84 -6.19 12.73 -1.26
C GLU A 84 -7.20 12.24 -0.20
N ILE A 85 -6.72 11.85 0.99
CA ILE A 85 -7.58 11.42 2.11
C ILE A 85 -8.36 12.60 2.70
N ILE A 86 -7.72 13.75 2.89
CA ILE A 86 -8.40 14.96 3.41
C ILE A 86 -9.52 15.39 2.47
N GLN A 87 -9.29 15.35 1.15
CA GLN A 87 -10.28 15.69 0.14
C GLN A 87 -11.45 14.69 0.09
N ASN A 88 -11.22 13.43 0.42
CA ASN A 88 -12.26 12.40 0.40
C ASN A 88 -12.07 11.36 1.51
N ARG A 89 -12.67 11.61 2.66
CA ARG A 89 -12.57 10.75 3.86
C ARG A 89 -13.15 9.34 3.70
N LYS A 90 -14.02 9.11 2.72
CA LYS A 90 -14.60 7.76 2.44
C LYS A 90 -13.69 6.91 1.54
N THR A 91 -12.40 7.06 1.66
CA THR A 91 -11.39 6.35 0.87
C THR A 91 -10.80 5.20 1.69
N SER A 92 -10.65 4.04 1.06
CA SER A 92 -9.82 2.93 1.58
C SER A 92 -8.46 2.96 0.89
N VAL A 93 -7.42 2.55 1.60
CA VAL A 93 -6.05 2.46 1.05
C VAL A 93 -5.60 1.02 1.02
N PHE A 94 -5.06 0.57 -0.11
CA PHE A 94 -4.39 -0.71 -0.26
C PHE A 94 -2.89 -0.49 -0.43
N SER A 95 -2.15 -0.72 0.64
CA SER A 95 -0.72 -0.46 0.69
C SER A 95 0.09 -1.70 0.29
N PHE A 96 0.91 -1.57 -0.74
CA PHE A 96 1.90 -2.58 -1.18
C PHE A 96 3.28 -2.32 -0.59
N GLN A 97 3.54 -1.09 -0.14
CA GLN A 97 4.82 -0.65 0.38
C GLN A 97 4.60 0.45 1.42
N ALA A 98 5.57 0.68 2.30
CA ALA A 98 5.48 1.69 3.35
C ALA A 98 4.29 1.48 4.33
N ASN A 99 3.92 0.22 4.58
CA ASN A 99 2.73 -0.19 5.34
C ASN A 99 2.60 0.51 6.70
N ILE A 100 3.68 0.57 7.49
CA ILE A 100 3.66 1.20 8.82
C ILE A 100 3.26 2.68 8.72
N TYR A 101 3.79 3.41 7.75
CA TYR A 101 3.46 4.83 7.57
C TYR A 101 1.98 5.02 7.18
N CYS A 102 1.45 4.14 6.33
CA CYS A 102 0.02 4.16 5.99
C CYS A 102 -0.85 3.86 7.22
N LEU A 103 -0.44 2.92 8.08
CA LEU A 103 -1.15 2.58 9.31
C LEU A 103 -1.11 3.71 10.33
N ILE A 104 0.04 4.40 10.47
CA ILE A 104 0.13 5.61 11.33
C ILE A 104 -0.82 6.70 10.83
N LEU A 105 -0.78 7.01 9.53
CA LEU A 105 -1.69 8.00 8.93
C LEU A 105 -3.15 7.61 9.11
N SER A 106 -3.48 6.31 9.04
CA SER A 106 -4.86 5.84 9.22
C SER A 106 -5.41 6.12 10.61
N GLN A 107 -4.58 6.11 11.64
CA GLN A 107 -4.99 6.48 13.00
C GLN A 107 -5.24 7.98 13.14
N ILE A 108 -4.48 8.80 12.43
CA ILE A 108 -4.62 10.26 12.47
C ILE A 108 -5.85 10.71 11.67
N PHE A 109 -6.05 10.17 10.47
CA PHE A 109 -7.08 10.62 9.52
C PHE A 109 -8.31 9.70 9.44
N GLN A 110 -8.35 8.60 10.23
CA GLN A 110 -9.46 7.67 10.37
C GLN A 110 -9.96 7.06 9.04
N PHE A 111 -9.06 6.48 8.27
CA PHE A 111 -9.38 5.74 7.05
C PHE A 111 -8.97 4.27 7.15
N LYS A 112 -9.59 3.41 6.32
CA LYS A 112 -9.32 1.98 6.30
C LYS A 112 -8.08 1.66 5.48
N VAL A 113 -7.20 0.80 6.04
CA VAL A 113 -5.99 0.35 5.36
C VAL A 113 -5.98 -1.16 5.24
N ILE A 114 -5.84 -1.64 4.01
CA ILE A 114 -5.47 -3.02 3.68
C ILE A 114 -3.98 -3.00 3.41
N ILE A 115 -3.22 -3.89 4.02
CA ILE A 115 -1.78 -4.00 3.76
C ILE A 115 -1.43 -5.31 3.10
N ARG A 116 -0.45 -5.27 2.21
CA ARG A 116 0.21 -6.46 1.67
C ARG A 116 1.57 -6.62 2.32
N SER A 117 1.78 -7.74 3.01
CA SER A 117 3.09 -8.09 3.55
C SER A 117 3.82 -8.98 2.54
N ASN A 118 4.92 -8.46 1.98
CA ASN A 118 5.62 -9.09 0.86
C ASN A 118 6.78 -9.99 1.29
N SER A 119 7.19 -9.94 2.56
CA SER A 119 8.29 -10.72 3.12
C SER A 119 7.98 -11.21 4.52
N ALA A 120 8.55 -12.38 4.86
CA ALA A 120 8.38 -13.00 6.16
C ALA A 120 9.00 -12.16 7.30
N PRO A 121 8.43 -12.19 8.52
CA PRO A 121 8.93 -11.43 9.67
C PRO A 121 10.39 -11.69 9.99
N GLN A 122 10.86 -12.94 9.88
CA GLN A 122 12.23 -13.34 10.17
C GLN A 122 13.29 -12.57 9.35
N GLY A 123 12.94 -12.12 8.14
CA GLY A 123 13.86 -11.40 7.26
C GLY A 123 14.10 -9.93 7.66
N TRP A 124 13.21 -9.32 8.46
CA TRP A 124 13.26 -7.87 8.71
C TRP A 124 13.02 -7.44 10.16
N THR A 125 12.75 -8.39 11.06
CA THR A 125 12.47 -8.11 12.48
C THR A 125 13.52 -8.60 13.47
N LYS A 126 14.81 -8.63 13.08
CA LYS A 126 15.91 -8.93 13.99
C LYS A 126 16.02 -7.91 15.14
N ASN A 127 15.47 -6.70 14.96
CA ASN A 127 15.49 -5.64 15.98
C ASN A 127 14.20 -5.67 16.79
N PHE A 128 14.33 -5.78 18.12
CA PHE A 128 13.22 -5.80 19.07
C PHE A 128 12.28 -4.58 18.93
N LEU A 129 12.84 -3.38 18.75
CA LEU A 129 12.03 -2.16 18.55
C LEU A 129 11.18 -2.22 17.29
N LYS A 130 11.75 -2.70 16.18
CA LYS A 130 10.98 -2.89 14.94
C LYS A 130 9.84 -3.88 15.15
N LYS A 131 10.12 -5.02 15.80
CA LYS A 131 9.11 -6.03 16.12
C LYS A 131 7.95 -5.44 16.92
N MET A 132 8.25 -4.63 17.92
CA MET A 132 7.25 -3.96 18.76
C MET A 132 6.40 -2.96 17.94
N ILE A 133 7.02 -2.16 17.08
CA ILE A 133 6.32 -1.24 16.17
C ILE A 133 5.37 -2.02 15.26
N PHE A 134 5.84 -3.08 14.59
CA PHE A 134 4.99 -3.88 13.70
C PHE A 134 3.83 -4.53 14.47
N LYS A 135 4.10 -5.11 15.64
CA LYS A 135 3.06 -5.74 16.50
C LYS A 135 1.98 -4.73 16.91
N THR A 136 2.36 -3.50 17.19
CA THR A 136 1.42 -2.44 17.57
C THR A 136 0.59 -1.98 16.37
N PHE A 137 1.25 -1.63 15.26
CA PHE A 137 0.56 -1.00 14.14
C PHE A 137 -0.20 -1.97 13.23
N PHE A 138 0.23 -3.23 13.08
CA PHE A 138 -0.48 -4.21 12.24
C PHE A 138 -1.89 -4.51 12.72
N LYS A 139 -2.18 -4.30 14.01
CA LYS A 139 -3.53 -4.42 14.58
C LYS A 139 -4.53 -3.40 14.01
N PHE A 140 -4.03 -2.29 13.46
CA PHE A 140 -4.88 -1.25 12.88
C PHE A 140 -5.21 -1.51 11.39
N ALA A 141 -4.64 -2.55 10.80
CA ALA A 141 -4.98 -2.94 9.44
C ALA A 141 -6.39 -3.55 9.41
N GLU A 142 -7.23 -3.12 8.46
CA GLU A 142 -8.52 -3.75 8.18
C GLU A 142 -8.32 -5.20 7.71
N THR A 143 -7.28 -5.44 6.90
CA THR A 143 -6.90 -6.76 6.40
C THR A 143 -5.41 -6.79 6.09
N ILE A 144 -4.76 -7.90 6.41
CA ILE A 144 -3.37 -8.15 6.07
C ILE A 144 -3.30 -9.29 5.06
N ILE A 145 -2.77 -9.01 3.89
CA ILE A 145 -2.63 -9.99 2.80
C ILE A 145 -1.20 -10.50 2.75
N VAL A 146 -1.05 -11.81 2.66
CA VAL A 146 0.25 -12.52 2.56
C VAL A 146 0.28 -13.48 1.37
N ASN A 147 1.48 -13.91 0.98
CA ASN A 147 1.70 -14.67 -0.25
C ASN A 147 1.64 -16.20 -0.08
N SER A 148 1.68 -16.74 1.16
CA SER A 148 1.68 -18.18 1.39
C SER A 148 1.05 -18.56 2.74
N LYS A 149 0.63 -19.81 2.85
CA LYS A 149 0.07 -20.35 4.10
C LYS A 149 1.10 -20.39 5.24
N ASP A 150 2.36 -20.68 4.93
CA ASP A 150 3.42 -20.73 5.95
C ASP A 150 3.73 -19.33 6.46
N PHE A 151 3.80 -18.35 5.57
CA PHE A 151 3.96 -16.96 5.96
C PHE A 151 2.76 -16.46 6.80
N LYS A 152 1.53 -16.87 6.45
CA LYS A 152 0.35 -16.58 7.28
C LYS A 152 0.52 -17.13 8.70
N LYS A 153 0.86 -18.41 8.85
CA LYS A 153 1.04 -19.06 10.17
C LYS A 153 2.09 -18.34 11.03
N GLU A 154 3.22 -17.98 10.41
CA GLU A 154 4.29 -17.26 11.08
C GLU A 154 3.86 -15.86 11.53
N LEU A 155 3.28 -15.09 10.62
CA LEU A 155 2.84 -13.72 10.88
C LEU A 155 1.74 -13.67 11.95
N ASP A 156 0.72 -14.53 11.82
CA ASP A 156 -0.41 -14.57 12.75
C ASP A 156 0.06 -14.94 14.17
N ARG A 157 0.98 -15.92 14.28
CA ARG A 157 1.55 -16.35 15.57
C ARG A 157 2.42 -15.26 16.20
N GLU A 158 3.30 -14.63 15.41
CA GLU A 158 4.29 -13.69 15.93
C GLU A 158 3.68 -12.37 16.40
N TYR A 159 2.67 -11.88 15.67
CA TYR A 159 2.03 -10.60 15.96
C TYR A 159 0.65 -10.70 16.59
N ASN A 160 0.12 -11.91 16.79
CA ASN A 160 -1.24 -12.16 17.30
C ASN A 160 -2.30 -11.41 16.47
N ILE A 161 -2.29 -11.65 15.17
CA ILE A 161 -3.20 -11.04 14.18
C ILE A 161 -3.81 -12.14 13.30
N LYS A 162 -4.77 -11.76 12.45
CA LYS A 162 -5.35 -12.65 11.43
C LYS A 162 -5.03 -12.10 10.04
N SER A 163 -4.23 -12.82 9.26
CA SER A 163 -3.94 -12.48 7.88
C SER A 163 -4.69 -13.37 6.89
N VAL A 164 -4.72 -12.97 5.62
CA VAL A 164 -5.36 -13.69 4.51
C VAL A 164 -4.33 -14.05 3.47
N VAL A 165 -4.40 -15.28 2.95
CA VAL A 165 -3.55 -15.73 1.83
C VAL A 165 -4.26 -15.47 0.52
N ILE A 166 -3.53 -14.90 -0.44
CA ILE A 166 -3.98 -14.78 -1.84
C ILE A 166 -2.96 -15.43 -2.75
#